data_00a490e4a5fbcc49472e9bce0f1a01e0
#
_entry.id   00a490e4a5fbcc49472e9bce0f1a01e0
#
_cell.length_a   1.000
_cell.length_b   1.000
_cell.length_c   1.000
_cell.angle_alpha   90.00
_cell.angle_beta   90.00
_cell.angle_gamma   90.00
#
_symmetry.space_group_name_H-M   'P 1'
#
loop_
_entity.id
_entity.type
_entity.pdbx_description
1 polymer ?
#
loop_
_entity_poly.entity_id
_entity_poly.type
_entity_poly.pdbx_seq_one_letter_code
_entity_poly.pdbx_strand_id
1 'polypeptide(L)'
;MNCINQAADATEDTLRLSMDAKATVKIGPFSRGGKSRIQVAAADHDFAPEATMTPVGIFLPTLAELFFYGVTSHVTSDCLVDCLAQWWETVRERFAHITTLVVNLDNGPENHSRRTQFMQRLVDFVRHYRLTVRLAYYPPYHSKYNPIERCWGILENHWNGTLLDSIDTVLAFARTMTWQGRHPIVHLVTATYETGVKLTKDAMQQVETQLQRLPALGKWFVDIVAPV
;
A
#
# COMPACT_ATOMS: atom_id res chain seq x y z
N MET A 1 14.34 -3.72 11.91
CA MET A 1 12.89 -3.45 11.75
C MET A 1 12.20 -3.19 13.08
N ASN A 2 12.16 -4.13 14.04
CA ASN A 2 11.45 -3.93 15.31
C ASN A 2 11.87 -2.67 16.07
N CYS A 3 13.17 -2.41 16.21
CA CYS A 3 13.67 -1.20 16.91
C CYS A 3 13.21 0.11 16.21
N ILE A 4 13.19 0.14 14.87
CA ILE A 4 12.74 1.33 14.12
C ILE A 4 11.23 1.53 14.32
N ASN A 5 10.46 0.46 14.26
CA ASN A 5 9.01 0.53 14.47
C ASN A 5 8.69 0.98 15.92
N GLN A 6 9.38 0.43 16.92
CA GLN A 6 9.21 0.84 18.31
C GLN A 6 9.61 2.30 18.54
N ALA A 7 10.73 2.75 17.95
CA ALA A 7 11.15 4.14 18.02
C ALA A 7 10.12 5.07 17.37
N ALA A 8 9.61 4.70 16.20
CA ALA A 8 8.56 5.46 15.52
C ALA A 8 7.28 5.56 16.36
N ASP A 9 6.84 4.43 16.95
CA ASP A 9 5.63 4.38 17.76
C ASP A 9 5.76 5.14 19.10
N ALA A 10 6.99 5.41 19.55
CA ALA A 10 7.29 6.15 20.80
C ALA A 10 7.53 7.66 20.57
N THR A 11 7.59 8.13 19.33
CA THR A 11 7.91 9.51 18.97
C THR A 11 6.64 10.25 18.58
N GLU A 12 6.31 11.34 19.28
CA GLU A 12 5.03 12.06 19.13
C GLU A 12 4.83 12.69 17.74
N ASP A 13 5.89 13.16 17.09
CA ASP A 13 5.85 13.77 15.77
C ASP A 13 6.06 12.80 14.61
N THR A 14 6.04 11.50 14.90
CA THR A 14 6.24 10.43 13.93
C THR A 14 5.01 9.55 13.81
N LEU A 15 4.56 9.31 12.58
CA LEU A 15 3.46 8.40 12.29
C LEU A 15 3.96 7.22 11.46
N ARG A 16 3.78 6.00 12.01
CA ARG A 16 4.13 4.78 11.31
C ARG A 16 2.93 4.21 10.57
N LEU A 17 3.16 3.85 9.32
CA LEU A 17 2.20 3.17 8.47
C LEU A 17 2.81 1.93 7.81
N SER A 18 1.97 0.99 7.46
CA SER A 18 2.28 -0.22 6.70
C SER A 18 1.53 -0.15 5.39
N MET A 19 2.22 -0.21 4.27
CA MET A 19 1.64 -0.11 2.94
C MET A 19 1.98 -1.35 2.12
N ASP A 20 0.98 -1.85 1.38
CA ASP A 20 1.11 -3.03 0.55
C ASP A 20 0.04 -3.08 -0.54
N ALA A 21 0.34 -3.80 -1.61
CA ALA A 21 -0.60 -4.15 -2.66
C ALA A 21 -0.88 -5.65 -2.61
N LYS A 22 -2.13 -6.02 -2.32
CA LYS A 22 -2.59 -7.41 -2.34
C LYS A 22 -2.59 -7.97 -3.77
N ALA A 23 -2.54 -9.29 -3.90
CA ALA A 23 -2.74 -9.96 -5.17
C ALA A 23 -4.03 -9.50 -5.87
N THR A 24 -3.93 -9.28 -7.18
CA THR A 24 -5.04 -8.84 -8.03
C THR A 24 -6.22 -9.81 -7.95
N VAL A 25 -7.40 -9.26 -7.78
CA VAL A 25 -8.68 -9.98 -7.71
C VAL A 25 -9.30 -10.02 -9.10
N LYS A 26 -9.63 -11.21 -9.58
CA LYS A 26 -10.46 -11.40 -10.78
C LYS A 26 -11.90 -11.07 -10.44
N ILE A 27 -12.53 -10.22 -11.24
CA ILE A 27 -13.95 -9.88 -11.13
C ILE A 27 -14.73 -10.79 -12.06
N GLY A 28 -15.76 -11.45 -11.52
CA GLY A 28 -16.58 -12.39 -12.26
C GLY A 28 -16.95 -13.62 -11.43
N PRO A 29 -17.57 -14.64 -12.05
CA PRO A 29 -18.04 -15.84 -11.37
C PRO A 29 -16.91 -16.84 -11.04
N PHE A 30 -15.80 -16.34 -10.50
CA PHE A 30 -14.62 -17.17 -10.16
C PHE A 30 -14.72 -17.68 -8.72
N SER A 31 -14.39 -18.96 -8.51
CA SER A 31 -14.27 -19.52 -7.17
C SER A 31 -13.10 -18.88 -6.42
N ARG A 32 -13.35 -18.53 -5.15
CA ARG A 32 -12.31 -18.01 -4.24
C ARG A 32 -12.01 -18.97 -3.08
N GLY A 33 -12.40 -20.22 -3.24
CA GLY A 33 -12.32 -21.21 -2.17
C GLY A 33 -13.45 -21.04 -1.15
N GLY A 34 -13.39 -21.85 -0.08
CA GLY A 34 -14.40 -21.87 0.97
C GLY A 34 -15.70 -22.59 0.58
N LYS A 35 -16.73 -22.40 1.43
CA LYS A 35 -18.06 -22.98 1.24
C LYS A 35 -19.10 -21.88 1.14
N SER A 36 -19.82 -21.83 0.03
CA SER A 36 -21.00 -20.98 -0.10
C SER A 36 -22.18 -21.61 0.63
N ARG A 37 -23.07 -20.77 1.18
CA ARG A 37 -24.35 -21.23 1.76
C ARG A 37 -25.40 -21.55 0.70
N ILE A 38 -25.19 -21.09 -0.51
CA ILE A 38 -26.03 -21.34 -1.68
C ILE A 38 -25.21 -22.06 -2.73
N GLN A 39 -25.86 -22.91 -3.52
CA GLN A 39 -25.20 -23.55 -4.65
C GLN A 39 -25.00 -22.50 -5.76
N VAL A 40 -23.74 -22.18 -6.04
CA VAL A 40 -23.37 -21.20 -7.08
C VAL A 40 -22.44 -21.90 -8.07
N ALA A 41 -22.74 -21.78 -9.36
CA ALA A 41 -21.83 -22.23 -10.40
C ALA A 41 -20.70 -21.22 -10.53
N ALA A 42 -19.47 -21.67 -10.31
CA ALA A 42 -18.28 -20.86 -10.54
C ALA A 42 -17.66 -21.25 -11.89
N ALA A 43 -17.16 -20.26 -12.61
CA ALA A 43 -16.35 -20.49 -13.81
C ALA A 43 -14.97 -21.05 -13.42
N ASP A 44 -14.37 -21.81 -14.33
CA ASP A 44 -13.01 -22.28 -14.17
C ASP A 44 -12.03 -21.07 -14.14
N HIS A 45 -10.95 -21.21 -13.39
CA HIS A 45 -9.92 -20.17 -13.28
C HIS A 45 -9.19 -19.85 -14.58
N ASP A 46 -9.31 -20.70 -15.60
CA ASP A 46 -8.71 -20.51 -16.92
C ASP A 46 -9.44 -19.47 -17.78
N PHE A 47 -10.66 -19.09 -17.44
CA PHE A 47 -11.38 -18.03 -18.14
C PHE A 47 -10.79 -16.65 -17.82
N ALA A 48 -10.71 -15.81 -18.86
CA ALA A 48 -10.31 -14.41 -18.69
C ALA A 48 -11.40 -13.64 -17.90
N PRO A 49 -11.03 -12.87 -16.87
CA PRO A 49 -12.01 -12.05 -16.17
C PRO A 49 -12.45 -10.87 -17.01
N GLU A 50 -13.69 -10.42 -16.85
CA GLU A 50 -14.21 -9.20 -17.47
C GLU A 50 -13.50 -7.95 -16.96
N ALA A 51 -13.11 -7.95 -15.69
CA ALA A 51 -12.37 -6.90 -15.04
C ALA A 51 -11.46 -7.46 -13.94
N THR A 52 -10.51 -6.66 -13.51
CA THR A 52 -9.67 -6.96 -12.36
C THR A 52 -9.60 -5.77 -11.42
N MET A 53 -9.35 -6.03 -10.14
CA MET A 53 -9.07 -5.01 -9.15
C MET A 53 -7.89 -5.44 -8.30
N THR A 54 -6.96 -4.54 -8.06
CA THR A 54 -5.86 -4.77 -7.12
C THR A 54 -6.09 -3.93 -5.86
N PRO A 55 -6.30 -4.56 -4.70
CA PRO A 55 -6.35 -3.84 -3.44
C PRO A 55 -4.98 -3.26 -3.08
N VAL A 56 -4.92 -1.97 -2.85
CA VAL A 56 -3.79 -1.28 -2.23
C VAL A 56 -4.24 -0.82 -0.85
N GLY A 57 -3.43 -1.04 0.17
CA GLY A 57 -3.80 -0.67 1.52
C GLY A 57 -2.75 0.19 2.20
N ILE A 58 -3.23 1.08 3.06
CA ILE A 58 -2.43 1.82 4.02
C ILE A 58 -3.02 1.54 5.39
N PHE A 59 -2.22 0.97 6.27
CA PHE A 59 -2.63 0.56 7.59
C PHE A 59 -1.82 1.31 8.65
N LEU A 60 -2.50 1.88 9.63
CA LEU A 60 -1.92 2.54 10.80
C LEU A 60 -1.92 1.57 11.98
N PRO A 61 -0.81 0.88 12.26
CA PRO A 61 -0.80 -0.22 13.24
C PRO A 61 -1.15 0.20 14.66
N THR A 62 -0.71 1.38 15.09
CA THR A 62 -0.96 1.91 16.45
C THR A 62 -2.41 2.33 16.66
N LEU A 63 -3.14 2.64 15.58
CA LEU A 63 -4.52 3.11 15.61
C LEU A 63 -5.52 2.05 15.14
N ALA A 64 -5.02 0.91 14.63
CA ALA A 64 -5.84 -0.14 14.03
C ALA A 64 -6.74 0.38 12.89
N GLU A 65 -6.28 1.35 12.11
CA GLU A 65 -7.02 1.96 11.01
C GLU A 65 -6.49 1.49 9.67
N LEU A 66 -7.39 0.99 8.81
CA LEU A 66 -7.10 0.53 7.46
C LEU A 66 -7.78 1.43 6.44
N PHE A 67 -6.99 1.93 5.50
CA PHE A 67 -7.46 2.60 4.28
C PHE A 67 -7.24 1.65 3.12
N PHE A 68 -8.31 1.38 2.39
CA PHE A 68 -8.36 0.45 1.27
C PHE A 68 -8.61 1.23 -0.02
N TYR A 69 -7.77 1.01 -1.01
CA TYR A 69 -7.87 1.57 -2.35
C TYR A 69 -8.06 0.43 -3.36
N GLY A 70 -9.24 0.34 -3.96
CA GLY A 70 -9.51 -0.62 -5.03
C GLY A 70 -9.03 -0.05 -6.36
N VAL A 71 -7.88 -0.50 -6.87
CA VAL A 71 -7.27 -0.01 -8.10
C VAL A 71 -7.74 -0.87 -9.28
N THR A 72 -8.37 -0.26 -10.29
CA THR A 72 -8.90 -0.95 -11.47
C THR A 72 -7.93 -0.95 -12.66
N SER A 73 -6.80 -0.29 -12.53
CA SER A 73 -5.71 -0.26 -13.51
C SER A 73 -4.46 -0.97 -12.98
N HIS A 74 -3.30 -0.69 -13.59
CA HIS A 74 -2.03 -1.23 -13.09
C HIS A 74 -1.57 -0.52 -11.81
N VAL A 75 -1.19 -1.31 -10.81
CA VAL A 75 -0.50 -0.78 -9.62
C VAL A 75 0.95 -0.53 -9.99
N THR A 76 1.30 0.74 -10.16
CA THR A 76 2.64 1.23 -10.49
C THR A 76 3.21 2.05 -9.33
N SER A 77 4.46 2.48 -9.45
CA SER A 77 5.06 3.42 -8.51
C SER A 77 4.24 4.70 -8.35
N ASP A 78 3.71 5.23 -9.48
CA ASP A 78 2.84 6.42 -9.47
C ASP A 78 1.56 6.16 -8.71
N CYS A 79 0.88 5.06 -8.99
CA CYS A 79 -0.35 4.65 -8.30
C CYS A 79 -0.14 4.56 -6.78
N LEU A 80 0.96 3.93 -6.34
CA LEU A 80 1.25 3.76 -4.92
C LEU A 80 1.45 5.11 -4.22
N VAL A 81 2.20 6.03 -4.84
CA VAL A 81 2.42 7.36 -4.24
C VAL A 81 1.18 8.24 -4.31
N ASP A 82 0.34 8.09 -5.35
CA ASP A 82 -0.95 8.78 -5.40
C ASP A 82 -1.91 8.30 -4.30
N CYS A 83 -1.96 6.99 -4.02
CA CYS A 83 -2.70 6.46 -2.88
C CYS A 83 -2.18 7.03 -1.55
N LEU A 84 -0.84 7.14 -1.39
CA LEU A 84 -0.23 7.74 -0.21
C LEU A 84 -0.58 9.23 -0.09
N ALA A 85 -0.56 9.98 -1.19
CA ALA A 85 -0.92 11.38 -1.23
C ALA A 85 -2.42 11.60 -0.90
N GLN A 86 -3.30 10.82 -1.50
CA GLN A 86 -4.73 10.85 -1.21
C GLN A 86 -5.03 10.52 0.25
N TRP A 87 -4.34 9.50 0.79
CA TRP A 87 -4.44 9.17 2.20
C TRP A 87 -4.02 10.34 3.08
N TRP A 88 -2.84 10.93 2.81
CA TRP A 88 -2.34 12.04 3.62
C TRP A 88 -3.28 13.26 3.57
N GLU A 89 -3.80 13.62 2.41
CA GLU A 89 -4.81 14.68 2.28
C GLU A 89 -6.06 14.44 3.16
N THR A 90 -6.45 13.17 3.29
CA THR A 90 -7.62 12.80 4.10
C THR A 90 -7.36 12.96 5.61
N VAL A 91 -6.10 12.75 6.05
CA VAL A 91 -5.79 12.65 7.49
C VAL A 91 -4.91 13.78 8.03
N ARG A 92 -4.30 14.62 7.18
CA ARG A 92 -3.28 15.60 7.58
C ARG A 92 -3.75 16.61 8.63
N GLU A 93 -5.01 16.98 8.64
CA GLU A 93 -5.53 17.91 9.66
C GLU A 93 -5.51 17.25 11.05
N ARG A 94 -5.87 15.97 11.12
CA ARG A 94 -5.81 15.17 12.35
C ARG A 94 -4.37 14.96 12.84
N PHE A 95 -3.42 14.92 11.91
CA PHE A 95 -2.01 14.66 12.15
C PHE A 95 -1.12 15.88 11.87
N ALA A 96 -1.63 17.08 12.07
CA ALA A 96 -0.92 18.34 11.79
C ALA A 96 0.42 18.49 12.54
N HIS A 97 0.61 17.77 13.65
CA HIS A 97 1.84 17.74 14.43
C HIS A 97 2.89 16.75 13.89
N ILE A 98 2.51 15.88 12.95
CA ILE A 98 3.42 14.89 12.40
C ILE A 98 4.38 15.54 11.40
N THR A 99 5.66 15.32 11.59
CA THR A 99 6.73 15.76 10.70
C THR A 99 7.39 14.61 9.96
N THR A 100 7.25 13.38 10.46
CA THR A 100 7.90 12.18 9.91
C THR A 100 6.90 11.06 9.70
N LEU A 101 6.92 10.48 8.50
CA LEU A 101 6.22 9.24 8.17
C LEU A 101 7.21 8.08 8.11
N VAL A 102 6.99 7.02 8.87
CA VAL A 102 7.73 5.75 8.73
C VAL A 102 6.87 4.77 7.94
N VAL A 103 7.28 4.46 6.73
CA VAL A 103 6.52 3.61 5.80
C VAL A 103 7.14 2.22 5.74
N ASN A 104 6.43 1.24 6.27
CA ASN A 104 6.80 -0.17 6.17
C ASN A 104 6.34 -0.75 4.83
N LEU A 105 7.25 -1.37 4.08
CA LEU A 105 7.05 -1.91 2.73
C LEU A 105 7.65 -3.31 2.59
N ASP A 106 7.16 -4.07 1.61
CA ASP A 106 7.61 -5.44 1.30
C ASP A 106 8.80 -5.52 0.33
N ASN A 107 9.24 -4.40 -0.24
CA ASN A 107 10.28 -4.34 -1.26
C ASN A 107 9.87 -4.98 -2.61
N GLY A 108 8.63 -4.81 -3.00
CA GLY A 108 8.05 -5.29 -4.26
C GLY A 108 8.59 -4.59 -5.52
N PRO A 109 8.19 -5.03 -6.72
CA PRO A 109 8.75 -4.52 -7.99
C PRO A 109 8.50 -3.03 -8.22
N GLU A 110 7.41 -2.47 -7.70
CA GLU A 110 7.03 -1.07 -7.92
C GLU A 110 7.40 -0.14 -6.77
N ASN A 111 7.82 -0.67 -5.62
CA ASN A 111 8.11 0.10 -4.40
C ASN A 111 9.50 -0.14 -3.80
N HIS A 112 10.36 -0.96 -4.42
CA HIS A 112 11.67 -1.26 -3.84
C HIS A 112 12.62 -0.05 -3.86
N SER A 113 13.61 -0.05 -2.98
CA SER A 113 14.52 1.08 -2.72
C SER A 113 15.41 1.53 -3.90
N ARG A 114 15.37 0.80 -5.03
CA ARG A 114 16.07 1.14 -6.28
C ARG A 114 15.11 1.45 -7.43
N ARG A 115 13.80 1.44 -7.18
CA ARG A 115 12.81 1.79 -8.20
C ARG A 115 12.83 3.31 -8.39
N THR A 116 13.42 3.74 -9.51
CA THR A 116 13.70 5.16 -9.76
C THR A 116 12.45 6.02 -9.74
N GLN A 117 11.38 5.56 -10.39
CA GLN A 117 10.10 6.26 -10.41
C GLN A 117 9.50 6.41 -9.00
N PHE A 118 9.55 5.35 -8.18
CA PHE A 118 9.05 5.40 -6.81
C PHE A 118 9.81 6.41 -5.95
N MET A 119 11.16 6.43 -6.06
CA MET A 119 12.00 7.39 -5.33
C MET A 119 11.72 8.83 -5.76
N GLN A 120 11.61 9.11 -7.07
CA GLN A 120 11.26 10.43 -7.56
C GLN A 120 9.92 10.90 -7.00
N ARG A 121 8.89 10.08 -7.11
CA ARG A 121 7.55 10.42 -6.64
C ARG A 121 7.50 10.67 -5.13
N LEU A 122 8.28 9.92 -4.35
CA LEU A 122 8.40 10.17 -2.90
C LEU A 122 9.16 11.45 -2.59
N VAL A 123 10.18 11.80 -3.37
CA VAL A 123 10.84 13.11 -3.25
C VAL A 123 9.86 14.25 -3.53
N ASP A 124 9.02 14.11 -4.55
CA ASP A 124 8.00 15.10 -4.88
C ASP A 124 6.94 15.20 -3.75
N PHE A 125 6.51 14.05 -3.21
CA PHE A 125 5.62 13.99 -2.05
C PHE A 125 6.21 14.70 -0.83
N VAL A 126 7.45 14.41 -0.48
CA VAL A 126 8.18 15.01 0.66
C VAL A 126 8.29 16.54 0.50
N ARG A 127 8.62 16.99 -0.69
CA ARG A 127 8.70 18.43 -0.99
C ARG A 127 7.35 19.15 -0.89
N HIS A 128 6.30 18.51 -1.43
CA HIS A 128 4.96 19.09 -1.45
C HIS A 128 4.39 19.25 -0.04
N TYR A 129 4.52 18.19 0.77
CA TYR A 129 3.93 18.16 2.13
C TYR A 129 4.88 18.62 3.23
N ARG A 130 6.15 18.87 2.92
CA ARG A 130 7.21 19.25 3.88
C ARG A 130 7.34 18.22 5.02
N LEU A 131 7.25 16.95 4.69
CA LEU A 131 7.41 15.83 5.60
C LEU A 131 8.77 15.16 5.39
N THR A 132 9.26 14.49 6.40
CA THR A 132 10.29 13.46 6.24
C THR A 132 9.61 12.11 6.01
N VAL A 133 10.06 11.34 5.03
CA VAL A 133 9.62 9.96 4.81
C VAL A 133 10.79 9.01 5.05
N ARG A 134 10.63 8.11 6.00
CA ARG A 134 11.55 7.00 6.25
C ARG A 134 10.95 5.71 5.69
N LEU A 135 11.56 5.17 4.67
CA LEU A 135 11.20 3.85 4.13
C LEU A 135 11.89 2.76 4.94
N ALA A 136 11.13 1.80 5.40
CA ALA A 136 11.60 0.66 6.14
C ALA A 136 11.10 -0.63 5.48
N TYR A 137 12.00 -1.37 4.83
CA TYR A 137 11.68 -2.53 4.02
C TYR A 137 11.83 -3.83 4.79
N TYR A 138 10.84 -4.71 4.68
CA TYR A 138 10.96 -6.08 5.13
C TYR A 138 11.87 -6.88 4.19
N PRO A 139 12.77 -7.71 4.72
CA PRO A 139 13.56 -8.61 3.89
C PRO A 139 12.69 -9.60 3.10
N PRO A 140 13.17 -10.15 1.98
CA PRO A 140 12.49 -11.21 1.26
C PRO A 140 12.07 -12.36 2.18
N TYR A 141 10.93 -12.96 1.92
CA TYR A 141 10.29 -14.00 2.75
C TYR A 141 9.84 -13.55 4.16
N HIS A 142 9.99 -12.27 4.47
CA HIS A 142 9.56 -11.70 5.76
C HIS A 142 8.39 -10.70 5.60
N SER A 143 7.80 -10.58 4.42
CA SER A 143 6.61 -9.73 4.16
C SER A 143 5.45 -10.08 5.11
N LYS A 144 5.29 -11.35 5.50
CA LYS A 144 4.30 -11.79 6.51
C LYS A 144 4.37 -11.05 7.86
N TYR A 145 5.48 -10.36 8.14
CA TYR A 145 5.62 -9.52 9.32
C TYR A 145 5.18 -8.07 9.07
N ASN A 146 4.89 -7.71 7.80
CA ASN A 146 4.27 -6.43 7.48
C ASN A 146 2.84 -6.42 8.08
N PRO A 147 2.51 -5.50 9.00
CA PRO A 147 1.25 -5.56 9.74
C PRO A 147 0.00 -5.65 8.87
N ILE A 148 0.00 -5.03 7.70
CA ILE A 148 -1.13 -5.01 6.76
C ILE A 148 -1.46 -6.40 6.19
N GLU A 149 -0.51 -7.32 6.14
CA GLU A 149 -0.74 -8.70 5.65
C GLU A 149 -1.81 -9.43 6.47
N ARG A 150 -1.93 -9.09 7.75
CA ARG A 150 -2.98 -9.64 8.61
C ARG A 150 -4.36 -9.10 8.21
N CYS A 151 -4.43 -7.85 7.79
CA CYS A 151 -5.66 -7.25 7.26
C CYS A 151 -6.10 -7.97 5.98
N TRP A 152 -5.14 -8.28 5.09
CA TRP A 152 -5.41 -9.06 3.88
C TRP A 152 -5.94 -10.47 4.19
N GLY A 153 -5.39 -11.14 5.19
CA GLY A 153 -5.88 -12.45 5.63
C GLY A 153 -7.32 -12.39 6.12
N ILE A 154 -7.70 -11.34 6.86
CA ILE A 154 -9.08 -11.14 7.31
C ILE A 154 -10.00 -10.83 6.13
N LEU A 155 -9.60 -9.96 5.20
CA LEU A 155 -10.36 -9.66 4.00
C LEU A 155 -10.59 -10.94 3.17
N GLU A 156 -9.56 -11.77 2.98
CA GLU A 156 -9.69 -13.03 2.24
C GLU A 156 -10.71 -13.97 2.90
N ASN A 157 -10.66 -14.11 4.21
CA ASN A 157 -11.64 -14.90 4.95
C ASN A 157 -13.04 -14.30 4.89
N HIS A 158 -13.16 -12.98 4.83
CA HIS A 158 -14.44 -12.27 4.85
C HIS A 158 -15.25 -12.47 3.56
N TRP A 159 -14.59 -12.53 2.41
CA TRP A 159 -15.24 -12.78 1.12
C TRP A 159 -15.13 -14.24 0.64
N ASN A 160 -14.54 -15.11 1.45
CA ASN A 160 -14.37 -16.51 1.13
C ASN A 160 -15.74 -17.20 0.93
N GLY A 161 -15.85 -18.06 -0.08
CA GLY A 161 -17.11 -18.73 -0.45
C GLY A 161 -18.12 -17.85 -1.20
N THR A 162 -17.75 -16.61 -1.56
CA THR A 162 -18.60 -15.68 -2.32
C THR A 162 -18.02 -15.45 -3.72
N LEU A 163 -18.89 -15.19 -4.70
CA LEU A 163 -18.46 -14.70 -6.00
C LEU A 163 -18.26 -13.17 -5.91
N LEU A 164 -17.11 -12.70 -6.38
CA LEU A 164 -16.80 -11.28 -6.55
C LEU A 164 -17.13 -10.89 -7.99
N ASP A 165 -18.42 -10.80 -8.29
CA ASP A 165 -18.98 -10.64 -9.63
C ASP A 165 -18.93 -9.20 -10.16
N SER A 166 -18.67 -8.24 -9.30
CA SER A 166 -18.56 -6.83 -9.65
C SER A 166 -17.54 -6.09 -8.77
N ILE A 167 -17.07 -4.95 -9.25
CA ILE A 167 -16.24 -4.02 -8.47
C ILE A 167 -16.97 -3.60 -7.19
N ASP A 168 -18.26 -3.30 -7.30
CA ASP A 168 -19.09 -2.89 -6.15
C ASP A 168 -19.17 -3.99 -5.09
N THR A 169 -19.26 -5.25 -5.49
CA THR A 169 -19.23 -6.39 -4.57
C THR A 169 -17.91 -6.45 -3.81
N VAL A 170 -16.78 -6.29 -4.47
CA VAL A 170 -15.46 -6.24 -3.81
C VAL A 170 -15.38 -5.09 -2.80
N LEU A 171 -15.81 -3.89 -3.20
CA LEU A 171 -15.82 -2.72 -2.32
C LEU A 171 -16.78 -2.88 -1.15
N ALA A 172 -17.95 -3.53 -1.35
CA ALA A 172 -18.90 -3.81 -0.28
C ALA A 172 -18.28 -4.75 0.77
N PHE A 173 -17.60 -5.81 0.35
CA PHE A 173 -16.85 -6.68 1.26
C PHE A 173 -15.74 -5.92 2.00
N ALA A 174 -14.97 -5.08 1.31
CA ALA A 174 -13.96 -4.26 1.95
C ALA A 174 -14.57 -3.33 3.02
N ARG A 175 -15.73 -2.70 2.74
CA ARG A 175 -16.42 -1.82 3.71
C ARG A 175 -16.99 -2.55 4.92
N THR A 176 -17.38 -3.81 4.75
CA THR A 176 -18.04 -4.59 5.81
C THR A 176 -17.09 -5.46 6.62
N MET A 177 -15.86 -5.66 6.17
CA MET A 177 -14.86 -6.32 7.00
C MET A 177 -14.54 -5.49 8.25
N THR A 178 -14.01 -6.14 9.28
CA THR A 178 -13.56 -5.46 10.49
C THR A 178 -12.14 -5.88 10.86
N TRP A 179 -11.35 -4.91 11.28
CA TRP A 179 -10.08 -5.11 11.95
C TRP A 179 -10.15 -4.51 13.34
N GLN A 180 -10.02 -5.33 14.38
CA GLN A 180 -10.17 -4.91 15.78
C GLN A 180 -11.42 -4.05 16.03
N GLY A 181 -12.55 -4.45 15.44
CA GLY A 181 -13.83 -3.76 15.56
C GLY A 181 -13.99 -2.49 14.71
N ARG A 182 -13.02 -2.12 13.88
CA ARG A 182 -13.08 -0.97 12.97
C ARG A 182 -13.28 -1.41 11.54
N HIS A 183 -14.10 -0.67 10.80
CA HIS A 183 -14.26 -0.85 9.37
C HIS A 183 -13.18 -0.06 8.59
N PRO A 184 -12.70 -0.58 7.46
CA PRO A 184 -11.81 0.18 6.58
C PRO A 184 -12.50 1.41 5.99
N ILE A 185 -11.68 2.43 5.69
CA ILE A 185 -12.07 3.55 4.84
C ILE A 185 -11.74 3.12 3.40
N VAL A 186 -12.78 3.05 2.55
CA VAL A 186 -12.69 2.41 1.23
C VAL A 186 -12.84 3.42 0.11
N HIS A 187 -11.86 3.46 -0.77
CA HIS A 187 -11.80 4.29 -1.97
C HIS A 187 -11.70 3.42 -3.24
N LEU A 188 -12.27 3.91 -4.33
CA LEU A 188 -12.09 3.37 -5.67
C LEU A 188 -11.12 4.29 -6.44
N VAL A 189 -10.09 3.69 -7.04
CA VAL A 189 -9.12 4.38 -7.89
C VAL A 189 -9.33 3.93 -9.33
N THR A 190 -9.86 4.85 -10.15
CA THR A 190 -10.16 4.60 -11.57
C THR A 190 -9.12 5.22 -12.51
N ALA A 191 -8.15 5.96 -11.96
CA ALA A 191 -7.05 6.52 -12.74
C ALA A 191 -6.23 5.42 -13.43
N THR A 192 -5.82 5.69 -14.66
CA THR A 192 -4.97 4.78 -15.43
C THR A 192 -3.52 5.20 -15.31
N TYR A 193 -2.63 4.24 -15.05
CA TYR A 193 -1.21 4.49 -14.86
C TYR A 193 -0.37 3.79 -15.92
N GLU A 194 0.64 4.49 -16.43
CA GLU A 194 1.61 3.92 -17.35
C GLU A 194 2.55 2.93 -16.63
N THR A 195 2.78 1.80 -17.27
CA THR A 195 3.72 0.79 -16.77
C THR A 195 5.13 1.04 -17.29
N GLY A 196 6.15 0.59 -16.57
CA GLY A 196 7.54 0.64 -17.03
C GLY A 196 8.20 2.02 -16.96
N VAL A 197 7.52 3.04 -16.40
CA VAL A 197 8.10 4.38 -16.21
C VAL A 197 9.35 4.28 -15.34
N LYS A 198 10.44 4.90 -15.79
CA LYS A 198 11.71 4.93 -15.07
C LYS A 198 12.50 6.20 -15.45
N LEU A 199 13.31 6.70 -14.54
CA LEU A 199 14.17 7.84 -14.78
C LEU A 199 15.40 7.46 -15.61
N THR A 200 15.95 8.46 -16.30
CA THR A 200 17.31 8.37 -16.86
C THR A 200 18.35 8.31 -15.73
N LYS A 201 19.57 7.91 -16.05
CA LYS A 201 20.66 7.87 -15.07
C LYS A 201 20.93 9.24 -14.46
N ASP A 202 20.95 10.28 -15.29
CA ASP A 202 21.25 11.65 -14.85
C ASP A 202 20.15 12.20 -13.94
N ALA A 203 18.88 11.97 -14.30
CA ALA A 203 17.75 12.33 -13.43
C ALA A 203 17.81 11.60 -12.09
N MET A 204 18.16 10.30 -12.10
CA MET A 204 18.27 9.53 -10.86
C MET A 204 19.43 9.99 -9.98
N GLN A 205 20.54 10.46 -10.55
CA GLN A 205 21.64 11.05 -9.76
C GLN A 205 21.17 12.27 -8.96
N GLN A 206 20.33 13.12 -9.56
CA GLN A 206 19.74 14.27 -8.85
C GLN A 206 18.81 13.84 -7.72
N VAL A 207 17.96 12.82 -7.96
CA VAL A 207 17.09 12.24 -6.93
C VAL A 207 17.92 11.67 -5.78
N GLU A 208 19.00 10.92 -6.10
CA GLU A 208 19.85 10.28 -5.11
C GLU A 208 20.51 11.27 -4.13
N THR A 209 20.76 12.53 -4.54
CA THR A 209 21.26 13.57 -3.62
C THR A 209 20.30 13.93 -2.49
N GLN A 210 19.02 13.57 -2.61
CA GLN A 210 17.98 13.84 -1.63
C GLN A 210 17.62 12.60 -0.79
N LEU A 211 18.25 11.46 -1.10
CA LEU A 211 18.06 10.21 -0.39
C LEU A 211 19.20 9.98 0.59
N GLN A 212 18.86 9.78 1.84
CA GLN A 212 19.84 9.40 2.86
C GLN A 212 19.70 7.89 3.11
N ARG A 213 20.67 7.15 2.60
CA ARG A 213 20.70 5.70 2.75
C ARG A 213 21.55 5.32 3.97
N LEU A 214 20.99 4.51 4.86
CA LEU A 214 21.73 4.04 6.04
C LEU A 214 22.96 3.22 5.59
N PRO A 215 24.19 3.55 6.04
CA PRO A 215 25.39 2.79 5.70
C PRO A 215 25.22 1.29 5.94
N ALA A 216 25.66 0.46 5.00
CA ALA A 216 25.49 -1.00 4.96
C ALA A 216 24.02 -1.51 4.90
N LEU A 217 23.03 -0.68 5.14
CA LEU A 217 21.60 -1.02 5.15
C LEU A 217 20.76 -0.18 4.17
N GLY A 218 21.39 0.59 3.28
CA GLY A 218 20.70 1.49 2.33
C GLY A 218 19.73 0.82 1.35
N LYS A 219 19.74 -0.50 1.30
CA LYS A 219 18.74 -1.31 0.60
C LYS A 219 17.43 -1.44 1.40
N TRP A 220 17.53 -1.31 2.73
CA TRP A 220 16.44 -1.60 3.66
C TRP A 220 15.89 -0.35 4.34
N PHE A 221 16.71 0.70 4.43
CA PHE A 221 16.34 1.95 5.08
C PHE A 221 16.78 3.13 4.23
N VAL A 222 15.82 3.96 3.88
CA VAL A 222 16.03 5.18 3.08
C VAL A 222 15.24 6.31 3.71
N ASP A 223 15.92 7.38 4.08
CA ASP A 223 15.28 8.61 4.54
C ASP A 223 15.25 9.61 3.38
N ILE A 224 14.11 10.24 3.20
CA ILE A 224 13.85 11.31 2.25
C ILE A 224 13.43 12.53 3.07
N VAL A 225 14.27 13.55 3.09
CA VAL A 225 14.08 14.74 3.93
C VAL A 225 13.68 15.92 3.06
N ALA A 226 12.67 16.68 3.50
CA ALA A 226 12.31 17.92 2.82
C ALA A 226 13.51 18.89 2.82
N PRO A 227 13.78 19.57 1.72
CA PRO A 227 14.78 20.63 1.72
C PRO A 227 14.36 21.74 2.69
N VAL A 228 15.32 22.23 3.44
CA VAL A 228 15.16 23.36 4.38
C VAL A 228 14.81 24.63 3.64
#